data_3c52ebd2f08d41f5b9d6bbc7de28abba
#
_entry.id   3c52ebd2f08d41f5b9d6bbc7de28abba
#
_cell.length_a   1.000
_cell.length_b   1.000
_cell.length_c   1.000
_cell.angle_alpha   90.00
_cell.angle_beta   90.00
_cell.angle_gamma   90.00
#
_symmetry.space_group_name_H-M   'P 1'
#
loop_
_entity.id
_entity.type
_entity.pdbx_description
1 polymer ?
#
loop_
_entity_poly.entity_id
_entity_poly.type
_entity_poly.pdbx_seq_one_letter_code
_entity_poly.pdbx_strand_id
1 'polypeptide(L)'
;VDLIVCNSPNSRLGNHMNVKVLRDFRDIFVGNPDCFSPEEMPCELKTLLKQPILMLSSKSTTSEYLHQVFATHGLNLLPEVELNSNDLLMDLARIGLGIACIPDYMLNPDDSLKPIPLADPLPPRQLVLVQHDSLPLSQAAERFLDIFS
;
A
#
# COMPACT_ATOMS: atom_id res chain seq x y z
N VAL A 1 21.18 9.05 -9.07
CA VAL A 1 19.92 9.55 -8.53
C VAL A 1 20.17 10.13 -7.14
N ASP A 2 19.84 11.42 -6.96
CA ASP A 2 20.05 12.12 -5.69
C ASP A 2 19.03 11.74 -4.62
N LEU A 3 17.79 11.54 -5.04
CA LEU A 3 16.67 11.27 -4.13
C LEU A 3 15.81 10.13 -4.66
N ILE A 4 15.31 9.34 -3.73
CA ILE A 4 14.38 8.24 -4.03
C ILE A 4 13.20 8.36 -3.09
N VAL A 5 11.99 8.26 -3.63
CA VAL A 5 10.76 8.16 -2.82
C VAL A 5 10.32 6.72 -2.80
N CYS A 6 10.15 6.15 -1.62
CA CYS A 6 9.74 4.76 -1.47
C CYS A 6 8.90 4.54 -0.21
N ASN A 7 8.29 3.38 -0.12
CA ASN A 7 7.50 2.99 1.05
C ASN A 7 8.41 2.35 2.10
N SER A 8 8.13 2.61 3.36
CA SER A 8 8.78 1.98 4.50
C SER A 8 7.74 1.11 5.24
N PRO A 9 8.10 -0.05 5.78
CA PRO A 9 9.46 -0.61 5.81
C PRO A 9 9.92 -1.12 4.44
N ASN A 10 11.20 -1.00 4.18
CA ASN A 10 11.80 -1.45 2.93
C ASN A 10 13.19 -2.04 3.23
N SER A 11 13.34 -3.34 3.01
CA SER A 11 14.59 -4.05 3.27
C SER A 11 15.76 -3.63 2.37
N ARG A 12 15.45 -2.90 1.29
CA ARG A 12 16.48 -2.40 0.35
C ARG A 12 17.15 -1.13 0.82
N LEU A 13 16.63 -0.50 1.89
CA LEU A 13 17.25 0.70 2.46
C LEU A 13 18.48 0.32 3.27
N GLY A 14 19.61 0.90 2.90
CA GLY A 14 20.89 0.66 3.57
C GLY A 14 21.17 1.67 4.68
N ASN A 15 22.20 1.36 5.49
CA ASN A 15 22.59 2.21 6.62
C ASN A 15 23.28 3.52 6.20
N HIS A 16 23.61 3.66 4.91
CA HIS A 16 24.32 4.82 4.37
C HIS A 16 23.38 5.87 3.80
N MET A 17 22.09 5.73 4.05
CA MET A 17 21.07 6.60 3.48
C MET A 17 20.39 7.41 4.55
N ASN A 18 20.26 8.72 4.29
CA ASN A 18 19.41 9.58 5.10
C ASN A 18 17.98 9.39 4.67
N VAL A 19 17.11 9.16 5.63
CA VAL A 19 15.70 8.91 5.39
C VAL A 19 14.88 10.01 6.04
N LYS A 20 14.03 10.68 5.24
CA LYS A 20 13.08 11.67 5.73
C LYS A 20 11.66 11.14 5.52
N VAL A 21 10.88 11.12 6.58
CA VAL A 21 9.47 10.72 6.51
C VAL A 21 8.66 11.85 5.87
N LEU A 22 7.94 11.53 4.79
CA LEU A 22 7.09 12.49 4.08
C LEU A 22 5.65 12.48 4.59
N ARG A 23 5.09 11.28 4.80
CA ARG A 23 3.77 11.11 5.37
C ARG A 23 3.56 9.69 5.86
N ASP A 24 2.64 9.54 6.81
CA ASP A 24 2.13 8.24 7.22
C ASP A 24 0.96 7.84 6.34
N PHE A 25 0.79 6.55 6.12
CA PHE A 25 -0.37 6.01 5.41
C PHE A 25 -0.66 4.60 5.91
N ARG A 26 -1.83 4.07 5.55
CA ARG A 26 -2.18 2.67 5.80
C ARG A 26 -2.55 2.02 4.49
N ASP A 27 -2.21 0.74 4.37
CA ASP A 27 -2.77 -0.08 3.32
C ASP A 27 -4.20 -0.42 3.69
N ILE A 28 -5.12 -0.28 2.74
CA ILE A 28 -6.53 -0.59 2.94
C ILE A 28 -7.01 -1.54 1.85
N PHE A 29 -8.04 -2.29 2.17
CA PHE A 29 -8.72 -3.12 1.19
C PHE A 29 -9.96 -2.38 0.72
N VAL A 30 -10.13 -2.29 -0.59
CA VAL A 30 -11.26 -1.59 -1.21
C VAL A 30 -11.97 -2.52 -2.19
N GLY A 31 -13.26 -2.33 -2.32
CA GLY A 31 -14.05 -3.09 -3.27
C GLY A 31 -15.29 -2.35 -3.68
N ASN A 32 -15.98 -2.88 -4.69
CA ASN A 32 -17.26 -2.36 -5.13
C ASN A 32 -18.36 -2.86 -4.18
N PRO A 33 -19.07 -1.97 -3.46
CA PRO A 33 -20.08 -2.38 -2.50
C PRO A 33 -21.23 -3.18 -3.10
N ASP A 34 -21.43 -3.12 -4.41
CA ASP A 34 -22.43 -3.93 -5.09
C ASP A 34 -22.01 -5.40 -5.24
N CYS A 35 -20.74 -5.70 -5.01
CA CYS A 35 -20.15 -7.02 -5.24
C CYS A 35 -19.78 -7.76 -3.96
N PHE A 36 -19.78 -7.11 -2.80
CA PHE A 36 -19.56 -7.77 -1.52
C PHE A 36 -20.51 -7.20 -0.47
N SER A 37 -20.89 -8.09 0.47
CA SER A 37 -21.87 -7.74 1.48
C SER A 37 -21.25 -6.96 2.64
N PRO A 38 -21.81 -5.82 3.04
CA PRO A 38 -21.38 -5.10 4.22
C PRO A 38 -21.85 -5.71 5.55
N GLU A 39 -22.59 -6.80 5.52
CA GLU A 39 -23.21 -7.39 6.71
C GLU A 39 -22.21 -7.98 7.71
N GLU A 40 -21.02 -8.32 7.25
CA GLU A 40 -19.95 -8.89 8.08
C GLU A 40 -18.90 -7.85 8.52
N MET A 41 -19.28 -6.60 8.53
CA MET A 41 -18.33 -5.51 8.87
C MET A 41 -18.41 -5.13 10.34
N PRO A 42 -17.26 -4.81 10.96
CA PRO A 42 -15.90 -4.93 10.47
C PRO A 42 -15.46 -6.39 10.33
N CYS A 43 -14.69 -6.71 9.28
CA CYS A 43 -14.34 -8.09 9.02
C CYS A 43 -12.93 -8.46 9.51
N GLU A 44 -12.75 -9.74 9.81
CA GLU A 44 -11.44 -10.27 10.13
C GLU A 44 -10.63 -10.53 8.85
N LEU A 45 -9.29 -10.53 8.97
CA LEU A 45 -8.44 -10.79 7.82
C LEU A 45 -8.72 -12.15 7.17
N LYS A 46 -9.01 -13.18 7.96
CA LYS A 46 -9.32 -14.50 7.41
C LYS A 46 -10.62 -14.50 6.61
N THR A 47 -11.58 -13.67 7.00
CA THR A 47 -12.85 -13.52 6.28
C THR A 47 -12.62 -12.81 4.95
N LEU A 48 -11.73 -11.82 4.95
CA LEU A 48 -11.35 -11.11 3.74
C LEU A 48 -10.75 -12.04 2.69
N LEU A 49 -9.97 -13.03 3.11
CA LEU A 49 -9.33 -14.00 2.20
C LEU A 49 -10.30 -14.93 1.50
N LYS A 50 -11.57 -14.93 1.86
CA LYS A 50 -12.61 -15.66 1.13
C LYS A 50 -12.97 -14.99 -0.20
N GLN A 51 -12.59 -13.73 -0.37
CA GLN A 51 -12.81 -12.97 -1.59
C GLN A 51 -11.55 -13.02 -2.47
N PRO A 52 -11.70 -12.89 -3.80
CA PRO A 52 -10.53 -12.73 -4.67
C PRO A 52 -9.75 -11.47 -4.29
N ILE A 53 -8.45 -11.62 -4.06
CA ILE A 53 -7.58 -10.52 -3.68
C ILE A 53 -6.75 -10.08 -4.88
N LEU A 54 -6.76 -8.79 -5.15
CA LEU A 54 -5.99 -8.15 -6.22
C LEU A 54 -4.84 -7.38 -5.57
N MET A 55 -3.61 -7.69 -5.94
CA MET A 55 -2.42 -7.11 -5.31
C MET A 55 -1.37 -6.71 -6.31
N LEU A 56 -0.45 -5.86 -5.86
CA LEU A 56 0.77 -5.60 -6.59
C LEU A 56 1.62 -6.87 -6.69
N SER A 57 2.46 -6.94 -7.71
CA SER A 57 3.36 -8.04 -7.97
C SER A 57 4.15 -8.45 -6.72
N SER A 58 4.42 -9.74 -6.57
CA SER A 58 5.20 -10.31 -5.47
C SER A 58 6.60 -9.69 -5.34
N LYS A 59 7.09 -9.04 -6.39
CA LYS A 59 8.36 -8.32 -6.38
C LYS A 59 8.27 -6.93 -5.74
N SER A 60 7.06 -6.43 -5.49
CA SER A 60 6.89 -5.12 -4.87
C SER A 60 7.14 -5.18 -3.37
N THR A 61 7.59 -4.05 -2.82
CA THR A 61 7.80 -3.89 -1.37
C THR A 61 6.49 -4.03 -0.60
N THR A 62 5.41 -3.51 -1.17
CA THR A 62 4.07 -3.60 -0.56
C THR A 62 3.61 -5.03 -0.46
N SER A 63 3.77 -5.81 -1.52
CA SER A 63 3.38 -7.22 -1.51
C SER A 63 4.17 -8.03 -0.47
N GLU A 64 5.47 -7.83 -0.43
CA GLU A 64 6.34 -8.47 0.57
C GLU A 64 5.88 -8.14 2.00
N TYR A 65 5.62 -6.86 2.26
CA TYR A 65 5.13 -6.40 3.55
C TYR A 65 3.79 -7.03 3.93
N LEU A 66 2.83 -7.06 3.01
CA LEU A 66 1.51 -7.64 3.27
C LEU A 66 1.57 -9.14 3.53
N HIS A 67 2.39 -9.87 2.80
CA HIS A 67 2.59 -11.30 3.07
C HIS A 67 3.11 -11.52 4.49
N GLN A 68 4.05 -10.69 4.94
CA GLN A 68 4.58 -10.77 6.30
C GLN A 68 3.51 -10.47 7.35
N VAL A 69 2.70 -9.43 7.14
CA VAL A 69 1.62 -9.07 8.06
C VAL A 69 0.61 -10.21 8.19
N PHE A 70 0.18 -10.79 7.08
CA PHE A 70 -0.75 -11.91 7.12
C PHE A 70 -0.12 -13.15 7.79
N ALA A 71 1.16 -13.38 7.57
CA ALA A 71 1.87 -14.50 8.21
C ALA A 71 1.91 -14.34 9.73
N THR A 72 2.03 -13.11 10.26
CA THR A 72 1.99 -12.89 11.72
C THR A 72 0.64 -13.24 12.34
N HIS A 73 -0.42 -13.25 11.51
CA HIS A 73 -1.76 -13.67 11.93
C HIS A 73 -2.02 -15.16 11.63
N GLY A 74 -1.00 -15.90 11.22
CA GLY A 74 -1.15 -17.31 10.86
C GLY A 74 -1.90 -17.54 9.54
N LEU A 75 -1.95 -16.53 8.68
CA LEU A 75 -2.68 -16.58 7.43
C LEU A 75 -1.73 -16.58 6.23
N ASN A 76 -2.15 -17.25 5.16
CA ASN A 76 -1.42 -17.30 3.91
C ASN A 76 -2.17 -16.46 2.87
N LEU A 77 -1.58 -15.33 2.49
CA LEU A 77 -2.16 -14.42 1.52
C LEU A 77 -1.85 -14.92 0.11
N LEU A 78 -2.89 -15.39 -0.59
CA LEU A 78 -2.79 -15.89 -1.95
C LEU A 78 -3.59 -14.97 -2.88
N PRO A 79 -2.92 -14.05 -3.59
CA PRO A 79 -3.64 -13.17 -4.50
C PRO A 79 -4.17 -13.93 -5.72
N GLU A 80 -5.37 -13.56 -6.15
CA GLU A 80 -5.97 -14.09 -7.38
C GLU A 80 -5.34 -13.47 -8.62
N VAL A 81 -5.00 -12.18 -8.54
CA VAL A 81 -4.38 -11.41 -9.61
C VAL A 81 -3.26 -10.56 -9.06
N GLU A 82 -2.12 -10.57 -9.74
CA GLU A 82 -0.98 -9.71 -9.43
C GLU A 82 -0.72 -8.77 -10.60
N LEU A 83 -0.59 -7.47 -10.30
CA LEU A 83 -0.39 -6.41 -11.28
C LEU A 83 0.73 -5.47 -10.83
N ASN A 84 1.21 -4.64 -11.75
CA ASN A 84 2.28 -3.69 -11.46
C ASN A 84 1.79 -2.26 -11.24
N SER A 85 0.47 -2.04 -11.20
CA SER A 85 -0.11 -0.70 -11.09
C SER A 85 -1.28 -0.70 -10.11
N ASN A 86 -1.23 0.22 -9.12
CA ASN A 86 -2.35 0.44 -8.22
C ASN A 86 -3.59 0.95 -8.97
N ASP A 87 -3.42 1.79 -9.98
CA ASP A 87 -4.53 2.30 -10.77
C ASP A 87 -5.29 1.17 -11.44
N LEU A 88 -4.57 0.21 -12.01
CA LEU A 88 -5.20 -0.93 -12.65
C LEU A 88 -5.88 -1.85 -11.62
N LEU A 89 -5.28 -2.04 -10.44
CA LEU A 89 -5.93 -2.77 -9.35
C LEU A 89 -7.27 -2.13 -8.99
N MET A 90 -7.31 -0.81 -8.87
CA MET A 90 -8.51 -0.07 -8.55
C MET A 90 -9.57 -0.23 -9.65
N ASP A 91 -9.16 -0.14 -10.92
CA ASP A 91 -10.08 -0.33 -12.05
C ASP A 91 -10.72 -1.72 -12.02
N LEU A 92 -9.93 -2.76 -11.76
CA LEU A 92 -10.45 -4.13 -11.68
C LEU A 92 -11.38 -4.31 -10.47
N ALA A 93 -11.08 -3.68 -9.36
CA ALA A 93 -11.97 -3.71 -8.20
C ALA A 93 -13.30 -2.97 -8.48
N ARG A 94 -13.27 -1.87 -9.24
CA ARG A 94 -14.48 -1.13 -9.60
C ARG A 94 -15.45 -1.96 -10.42
N ILE A 95 -14.92 -2.81 -11.30
CA ILE A 95 -15.76 -3.70 -12.10
C ILE A 95 -16.12 -5.01 -11.37
N GLY A 96 -15.71 -5.15 -10.12
CA GLY A 96 -16.13 -6.26 -9.28
C GLY A 96 -15.32 -7.54 -9.40
N LEU A 97 -14.11 -7.50 -9.94
CA LEU A 97 -13.27 -8.70 -10.06
C LEU A 97 -12.70 -9.17 -8.73
N GLY A 98 -12.68 -8.32 -7.72
CA GLY A 98 -12.17 -8.69 -6.41
C GLY A 98 -11.96 -7.49 -5.51
N ILE A 99 -11.22 -7.71 -4.44
CA ILE A 99 -10.87 -6.70 -3.45
C ILE A 99 -9.43 -6.29 -3.68
N ALA A 100 -9.18 -5.00 -3.87
CA ALA A 100 -7.83 -4.49 -4.09
C ALA A 100 -7.23 -3.97 -2.78
N CYS A 101 -5.94 -4.20 -2.59
CA CYS A 101 -5.18 -3.60 -1.50
C CYS A 101 -4.40 -2.42 -2.05
N ILE A 102 -4.65 -1.23 -1.52
CA ILE A 102 -4.04 0.02 -1.98
C ILE A 102 -3.65 0.91 -0.80
N PRO A 103 -2.72 1.84 -0.97
CA PRO A 103 -2.52 2.89 0.03
C PRO A 103 -3.78 3.76 0.18
N ASP A 104 -4.09 4.16 1.40
CA ASP A 104 -5.30 4.91 1.70
C ASP A 104 -5.40 6.25 0.98
N TYR A 105 -4.26 6.90 0.73
CA TYR A 105 -4.24 8.20 0.06
C TYR A 105 -4.63 8.14 -1.43
N MET A 106 -4.71 6.94 -2.01
CA MET A 106 -5.12 6.77 -3.40
C MET A 106 -6.63 6.73 -3.59
N LEU A 107 -7.38 6.58 -2.51
CA LEU A 107 -8.85 6.50 -2.59
C LEU A 107 -9.46 7.88 -2.42
N ASN A 108 -10.22 8.33 -3.44
CA ASN A 108 -10.98 9.56 -3.37
C ASN A 108 -12.31 9.32 -2.66
N PRO A 109 -12.81 10.30 -1.85
CA PRO A 109 -14.11 10.16 -1.18
C PRO A 109 -15.29 9.92 -2.14
N ASP A 110 -15.18 10.42 -3.37
CA ASP A 110 -16.23 10.29 -4.39
C ASP A 110 -16.12 9.01 -5.23
N ASP A 111 -15.13 8.17 -4.94
CA ASP A 111 -14.92 6.93 -5.68
C ASP A 111 -16.08 5.94 -5.43
N SER A 112 -16.42 5.15 -6.46
CA SER A 112 -17.38 4.05 -6.32
C SER A 112 -16.82 2.94 -5.41
N LEU A 113 -15.50 2.82 -5.33
CA LEU A 113 -14.86 1.91 -4.38
C LEU A 113 -15.04 2.42 -2.96
N LYS A 114 -15.26 1.49 -2.03
CA LYS A 114 -15.35 1.80 -0.61
C LYS A 114 -14.36 0.97 0.17
N PRO A 115 -13.74 1.56 1.22
CA PRO A 115 -12.85 0.79 2.08
C PRO A 115 -13.65 -0.26 2.85
N ILE A 116 -13.03 -1.41 3.04
CA ILE A 116 -13.60 -2.50 3.84
C ILE A 116 -13.07 -2.34 5.26
N PRO A 117 -13.93 -2.01 6.24
CA PRO A 117 -13.50 -1.89 7.62
C PRO A 117 -12.96 -3.22 8.15
N LEU A 118 -11.77 -3.19 8.74
CA LEU A 118 -11.14 -4.36 9.35
C LEU A 118 -11.32 -4.31 10.86
N ALA A 119 -11.60 -5.47 11.46
CA ALA A 119 -11.65 -5.59 12.91
C ALA A 119 -10.29 -5.29 13.54
N ASP A 120 -9.21 -5.62 12.84
CA ASP A 120 -7.84 -5.32 13.22
C ASP A 120 -7.17 -4.62 12.05
N PRO A 121 -7.16 -3.26 12.04
CA PRO A 121 -6.57 -2.50 10.94
C PRO A 121 -5.10 -2.82 10.72
N LEU A 122 -4.66 -2.76 9.47
CA LEU A 122 -3.26 -2.94 9.13
C LEU A 122 -2.40 -1.85 9.78
N PRO A 123 -1.16 -2.16 10.18
CA PRO A 123 -0.30 -1.17 10.81
C PRO A 123 0.05 -0.03 9.83
N PRO A 124 0.31 1.18 10.37
CA PRO A 124 0.70 2.29 9.52
C PRO A 124 2.06 2.06 8.89
N ARG A 125 2.23 2.63 7.70
CA ARG A 125 3.50 2.65 6.97
C ARG A 125 3.86 4.10 6.65
N GLN A 126 5.05 4.30 6.12
CA GLN A 126 5.56 5.63 5.83
C GLN A 126 6.00 5.74 4.39
N LEU A 127 5.65 6.85 3.77
CA LEU A 127 6.25 7.28 2.53
C LEU A 127 7.50 8.08 2.92
N VAL A 128 8.64 7.66 2.45
CA VAL A 128 9.92 8.23 2.87
C VAL A 128 10.71 8.72 1.67
N LEU A 129 11.46 9.79 1.90
CA LEU A 129 12.44 10.31 0.97
C LEU A 129 13.80 9.81 1.42
N VAL A 130 14.54 9.21 0.50
CA VAL A 130 15.85 8.65 0.78
C VAL A 130 16.92 9.42 0.02
N GLN A 131 17.95 9.82 0.74
CA GLN A 131 19.09 10.55 0.20
C GLN A 131 20.38 9.82 0.55
N HIS A 132 21.30 9.76 -0.40
CA HIS A 132 22.62 9.20 -0.15
C HIS A 132 23.49 10.22 0.58
N ASP A 133 24.10 9.81 1.72
CA ASP A 133 24.85 10.70 2.61
C ASP A 133 26.05 11.39 1.97
N SER A 134 26.71 10.71 1.04
CA SER A 134 27.98 11.17 0.50
C SER A 134 27.84 12.06 -0.73
N LEU A 135 26.62 12.28 -1.23
CA LEU A 135 26.40 13.06 -2.43
C LEU A 135 25.73 14.40 -2.11
N PRO A 136 26.25 15.51 -2.66
CA PRO A 136 25.57 16.79 -2.55
C PRO A 136 24.26 16.75 -3.34
N LEU A 137 23.25 17.45 -2.84
CA LEU A 137 21.97 17.54 -3.53
C LEU A 137 22.08 18.42 -4.76
N SER A 138 21.41 18.03 -5.84
CA SER A 138 21.19 18.91 -6.96
C SER A 138 20.22 20.02 -6.56
N GLN A 139 20.22 21.14 -7.31
CA GLN A 139 19.32 22.25 -7.05
C GLN A 139 17.85 21.83 -7.13
N ALA A 140 17.52 20.95 -8.07
CA ALA A 140 16.17 20.42 -8.23
C ALA A 140 15.76 19.57 -7.02
N ALA A 141 16.69 18.75 -6.49
CA ALA A 141 16.43 17.92 -5.32
C ALA A 141 16.23 18.76 -4.06
N GLU A 142 17.01 19.84 -3.89
CA GLU A 142 16.79 20.77 -2.77
C GLU A 142 15.43 21.42 -2.81
N ARG A 143 14.97 21.83 -3.99
CA ARG A 143 13.61 22.39 -4.16
C ARG A 143 12.53 21.38 -3.84
N PHE A 144 12.73 20.14 -4.24
CA PHE A 144 11.80 19.05 -3.93
C PHE A 144 11.68 18.84 -2.42
N LEU A 145 12.80 18.86 -1.69
CA LEU A 145 12.81 18.75 -0.24
C LEU A 145 12.06 19.90 0.43
N ASP A 146 12.19 21.12 -0.10
CA ASP A 146 11.52 22.30 0.47
C ASP A 146 9.99 22.18 0.40
N ILE A 147 9.45 21.47 -0.58
CA ILE A 147 8.01 21.23 -0.71
C ILE A 147 7.49 20.42 0.47
N PHE A 148 8.30 19.52 1.03
CA PHE A 148 7.90 18.61 2.11
C PHE A 148 8.40 19.03 3.49
N SER A 149 9.08 20.14 3.59
CA SER A 149 9.59 20.65 4.87
C SER A 149 8.60 21.54 5.61
#